data_b2aecd156ed1bd769502985c6c7b2cd9
#
_entry.id   b2aecd156ed1bd769502985c6c7b2cd9
#
_cell.length_a   1.000
_cell.length_b   1.000
_cell.length_c   1.000
_cell.angle_alpha   90.00
_cell.angle_beta   90.00
_cell.angle_gamma   90.00
#
_symmetry.space_group_name_H-M   'P 1'
#
loop_
_entity.id
_entity.type
_entity.pdbx_description
1 polymer ?
#
loop_
_entity_poly.entity_id
_entity_poly.type
_entity_poly.pdbx_seq_one_letter_code
_entity_poly.pdbx_strand_id
1 'polypeptide(L)'
;EVKNAFEVYEHLLEMNPYSRKDMLKAHKMLMHDLTKEAGAFRQGGVGVFAGKRLVHMAPPAERVPQLVKELMDWVKKDPAHPLIKSSVFHYEFEFIHPFADGNGRMGRMWQTLLLYQWKPIFGWLPIETLIRERQEEYYRVLGEADHKADSRVFIEFLLQAIYDTLVEVESTEQVRVQVSEQVQRLLDALENDTLTTK
;
A
#
# COMPACT_ATOMS: atom_id res chain seq x y z
N GLU A 1 -7.01 -14.93 -10.24
CA GLU A 1 -6.76 -13.66 -9.50
C GLU A 1 -6.75 -13.91 -7.99
N VAL A 2 -7.85 -14.41 -7.37
CA VAL A 2 -7.93 -14.65 -5.91
C VAL A 2 -6.83 -15.58 -5.41
N LYS A 3 -6.55 -16.69 -6.11
CA LYS A 3 -5.47 -17.61 -5.78
C LYS A 3 -4.11 -16.90 -5.75
N ASN A 4 -3.82 -16.07 -6.75
CA ASN A 4 -2.56 -15.34 -6.85
C ASN A 4 -2.42 -14.32 -5.69
N ALA A 5 -3.52 -13.63 -5.35
CA ALA A 5 -3.54 -12.73 -4.20
C ALA A 5 -3.21 -13.50 -2.91
N PHE A 6 -3.86 -14.62 -2.66
CA PHE A 6 -3.60 -15.45 -1.49
C PHE A 6 -2.11 -15.88 -1.43
N GLU A 7 -1.57 -16.40 -2.53
CA GLU A 7 -0.19 -16.85 -2.61
C GLU A 7 0.83 -15.72 -2.33
N VAL A 8 0.60 -14.52 -2.89
CA VAL A 8 1.52 -13.41 -2.64
C VAL A 8 1.43 -12.90 -1.20
N TYR A 9 0.22 -12.88 -0.59
CA TYR A 9 0.06 -12.44 0.80
C TYR A 9 0.71 -13.40 1.81
N GLU A 10 0.73 -14.72 1.54
CA GLU A 10 1.47 -15.68 2.38
C GLU A 10 2.98 -15.38 2.47
N HIS A 11 3.55 -14.78 1.40
CA HIS A 11 4.99 -14.47 1.34
C HIS A 11 5.30 -12.97 1.53
N LEU A 12 4.28 -12.11 1.56
CA LEU A 12 4.46 -10.66 1.57
C LEU A 12 5.32 -10.19 2.74
N LEU A 13 5.03 -10.69 3.93
CA LEU A 13 5.66 -10.21 5.18
C LEU A 13 7.14 -10.61 5.29
N GLU A 14 7.60 -11.55 4.47
CA GLU A 14 9.01 -11.96 4.36
C GLU A 14 9.81 -11.09 3.37
N MET A 15 9.11 -10.26 2.57
CA MET A 15 9.74 -9.44 1.54
C MET A 15 10.35 -8.17 2.14
N ASN A 16 11.42 -7.71 1.51
CA ASN A 16 12.04 -6.43 1.86
C ASN A 16 11.32 -5.29 1.11
N PRO A 17 10.62 -4.37 1.80
CA PRO A 17 9.88 -3.27 1.15
C PRO A 17 10.76 -2.29 0.38
N TYR A 18 12.08 -2.31 0.62
CA TYR A 18 13.06 -1.44 -0.06
C TYR A 18 13.77 -2.14 -1.22
N SER A 19 13.32 -3.36 -1.59
CA SER A 19 13.91 -4.18 -2.63
C SER A 19 13.08 -4.14 -3.91
N ARG A 20 13.62 -3.53 -4.97
CA ARG A 20 13.02 -3.60 -6.30
C ARG A 20 12.84 -5.05 -6.78
N LYS A 21 13.78 -5.94 -6.43
CA LYS A 21 13.69 -7.36 -6.79
C LYS A 21 12.46 -8.02 -6.16
N ASP A 22 12.20 -7.72 -4.88
CA ASP A 22 11.06 -8.28 -4.16
C ASP A 22 9.74 -7.69 -4.68
N MET A 23 9.71 -6.39 -5.02
CA MET A 23 8.57 -5.77 -5.68
C MET A 23 8.22 -6.44 -7.01
N LEU A 24 9.21 -6.69 -7.86
CA LEU A 24 9.01 -7.38 -9.13
C LEU A 24 8.59 -8.84 -8.92
N LYS A 25 9.12 -9.52 -7.89
CA LYS A 25 8.71 -10.88 -7.49
C LYS A 25 7.24 -10.88 -7.05
N ALA A 26 6.85 -9.97 -6.18
CA ALA A 26 5.47 -9.84 -5.71
C ALA A 26 4.50 -9.59 -6.87
N HIS A 27 4.83 -8.65 -7.77
CA HIS A 27 4.04 -8.40 -8.97
C HIS A 27 3.94 -9.65 -9.87
N LYS A 28 5.03 -10.39 -10.04
CA LYS A 28 5.01 -11.64 -10.82
C LYS A 28 4.05 -12.68 -10.24
N MET A 29 4.03 -12.83 -8.92
CA MET A 29 3.11 -13.75 -8.23
C MET A 29 1.67 -13.26 -8.36
N LEU A 30 1.42 -11.98 -8.07
CA LEU A 30 0.09 -11.36 -8.10
C LEU A 30 -0.57 -11.43 -9.49
N MET A 31 0.24 -11.24 -10.54
CA MET A 31 -0.23 -11.11 -11.92
C MET A 31 0.03 -12.37 -12.76
N HIS A 32 0.40 -13.48 -12.12
CA HIS A 32 0.63 -14.77 -12.80
C HIS A 32 -0.61 -15.16 -13.61
N ASP A 33 -0.41 -15.48 -14.89
CA ASP A 33 -1.45 -15.83 -15.88
C ASP A 33 -2.51 -14.72 -16.14
N LEU A 34 -2.36 -13.51 -15.57
CA LEU A 34 -3.24 -12.37 -15.83
C LEU A 34 -2.65 -11.39 -16.84
N THR A 35 -1.33 -11.29 -16.90
CA THR A 35 -0.62 -10.48 -17.90
C THR A 35 0.69 -11.14 -18.33
N LYS A 36 1.08 -10.89 -19.58
CA LYS A 36 2.37 -11.36 -20.11
C LYS A 36 3.57 -10.64 -19.48
N GLU A 37 3.37 -9.45 -18.95
CA GLU A 37 4.42 -8.60 -18.36
C GLU A 37 4.52 -8.76 -16.83
N ALA A 38 4.00 -9.90 -16.28
CA ALA A 38 4.07 -10.17 -14.85
C ALA A 38 5.53 -10.17 -14.34
N GLY A 39 5.82 -9.31 -13.37
CA GLY A 39 7.15 -9.16 -12.78
C GLY A 39 8.11 -8.26 -13.56
N ALA A 40 7.61 -7.48 -14.53
CA ALA A 40 8.40 -6.51 -15.28
C ALA A 40 7.74 -5.12 -15.24
N PHE A 41 8.55 -4.07 -15.26
CA PHE A 41 8.05 -2.73 -15.49
C PHE A 41 7.53 -2.57 -16.91
N ARG A 42 6.49 -1.77 -17.08
CA ARG A 42 5.88 -1.45 -18.37
C ARG A 42 6.88 -0.86 -19.35
N GLN A 43 6.66 -1.13 -20.62
CA GLN A 43 7.44 -0.56 -21.73
C GLN A 43 6.65 0.52 -22.48
N GLY A 44 5.34 0.59 -22.29
CA GLY A 44 4.44 1.55 -22.95
C GLY A 44 3.92 2.63 -22.01
N GLY A 45 3.28 3.64 -22.59
CA GLY A 45 2.51 4.65 -21.87
C GLY A 45 1.24 4.03 -21.26
N VAL A 46 0.90 4.45 -20.04
CA VAL A 46 -0.33 4.06 -19.34
C VAL A 46 -0.92 5.27 -18.64
N GLY A 47 -2.21 5.18 -18.28
CA GLY A 47 -2.90 6.18 -17.47
C GLY A 47 -3.78 5.53 -16.44
N VAL A 48 -4.08 6.24 -15.37
CA VAL A 48 -5.05 5.87 -14.36
C VAL A 48 -6.43 6.34 -14.81
N PHE A 49 -7.41 5.45 -14.85
CA PHE A 49 -8.76 5.75 -15.27
C PHE A 49 -9.77 5.48 -14.16
N ALA A 50 -10.72 6.41 -13.97
CA ALA A 50 -11.95 6.19 -13.23
C ALA A 50 -13.08 5.97 -14.25
N GLY A 51 -13.42 4.73 -14.53
CA GLY A 51 -14.28 4.36 -15.64
C GLY A 51 -13.68 4.78 -16.99
N LYS A 52 -14.33 5.74 -17.70
CA LYS A 52 -13.84 6.29 -18.98
C LYS A 52 -13.02 7.59 -18.82
N ARG A 53 -12.97 8.16 -17.62
CA ARG A 53 -12.27 9.42 -17.37
C ARG A 53 -10.82 9.15 -17.02
N LEU A 54 -9.90 9.78 -17.77
CA LEU A 54 -8.49 9.82 -17.38
C LEU A 54 -8.35 10.67 -16.12
N VAL A 55 -7.79 10.08 -15.07
CA VAL A 55 -7.51 10.72 -13.77
C VAL A 55 -6.07 11.23 -13.73
N HIS A 56 -5.14 10.41 -14.23
CA HIS A 56 -3.71 10.73 -14.25
C HIS A 56 -3.03 10.09 -15.47
N MET A 57 -2.07 10.79 -16.09
CA MET A 57 -1.21 10.26 -17.14
C MET A 57 0.16 9.96 -16.54
N ALA A 58 0.52 8.68 -16.50
CA ALA A 58 1.78 8.24 -15.92
C ALA A 58 3.01 8.75 -16.71
N PRO A 59 4.16 8.93 -16.04
CA PRO A 59 5.42 9.33 -16.68
C PRO A 59 5.84 8.39 -17.82
N PRO A 60 6.74 8.83 -18.74
CA PRO A 60 7.29 7.96 -19.77
C PRO A 60 7.91 6.68 -19.20
N ALA A 61 7.71 5.54 -19.92
CA ALA A 61 8.09 4.20 -19.42
C ALA A 61 9.60 4.07 -19.14
N GLU A 62 10.43 4.73 -19.91
CA GLU A 62 11.89 4.74 -19.74
C GLU A 62 12.35 5.37 -18.40
N ARG A 63 11.52 6.20 -17.78
CA ARG A 63 11.81 6.82 -16.48
C ARG A 63 11.42 5.93 -15.29
N VAL A 64 10.54 4.96 -15.49
CA VAL A 64 9.97 4.12 -14.41
C VAL A 64 11.04 3.46 -13.54
N PRO A 65 12.09 2.80 -14.09
CA PRO A 65 13.09 2.13 -13.24
C PRO A 65 13.82 3.08 -12.29
N GLN A 66 14.08 4.32 -12.76
CA GLN A 66 14.76 5.34 -11.96
C GLN A 66 13.80 5.92 -10.91
N LEU A 67 12.57 6.26 -11.27
CA LEU A 67 11.56 6.81 -10.35
C LEU A 67 11.24 5.83 -9.22
N VAL A 68 11.07 4.55 -9.53
CA VAL A 68 10.85 3.52 -8.50
C VAL A 68 12.05 3.40 -7.56
N LYS A 69 13.28 3.47 -8.11
CA LYS A 69 14.50 3.45 -7.28
C LYS A 69 14.55 4.66 -6.34
N GLU A 70 14.28 5.85 -6.84
CA GLU A 70 14.26 7.09 -6.06
C GLU A 70 13.20 7.04 -4.95
N LEU A 71 12.00 6.55 -5.27
CA LEU A 71 10.93 6.37 -4.29
C LEU A 71 11.32 5.39 -3.17
N MET A 72 11.89 4.25 -3.51
CA MET A 72 12.36 3.27 -2.52
C MET A 72 13.51 3.82 -1.65
N ASP A 73 14.45 4.53 -2.27
CA ASP A 73 15.56 5.17 -1.55
C ASP A 73 15.06 6.25 -0.60
N TRP A 74 14.07 7.04 -1.02
CA TRP A 74 13.45 8.06 -0.18
C TRP A 74 12.72 7.43 1.01
N VAL A 75 11.81 6.49 0.78
CA VAL A 75 11.04 5.81 1.85
C VAL A 75 11.95 5.16 2.90
N LYS A 76 13.09 4.63 2.46
CA LYS A 76 14.07 4.01 3.36
C LYS A 76 14.79 5.04 4.25
N LYS A 77 15.11 6.22 3.73
CA LYS A 77 16.00 7.19 4.37
C LYS A 77 15.29 8.33 5.09
N ASP A 78 14.08 8.68 4.64
CA ASP A 78 13.34 9.82 5.17
C ASP A 78 12.96 9.62 6.64
N PRO A 79 13.13 10.62 7.51
CA PRO A 79 12.82 10.53 8.95
C PRO A 79 11.33 10.70 9.27
N ALA A 80 10.48 11.02 8.29
CA ALA A 80 9.04 11.21 8.53
C ALA A 80 8.39 9.96 9.14
N HIS A 81 7.30 10.18 9.85
CA HIS A 81 6.57 9.11 10.51
C HIS A 81 6.11 8.02 9.51
N PRO A 82 6.17 6.71 9.86
CA PRO A 82 5.83 5.62 8.94
C PRO A 82 4.44 5.71 8.31
N LEU A 83 3.42 6.21 9.01
CA LEU A 83 2.09 6.47 8.44
C LEU A 83 2.16 7.46 7.28
N ILE A 84 2.91 8.55 7.43
CA ILE A 84 3.09 9.56 6.37
C ILE A 84 3.90 8.95 5.22
N LYS A 85 5.04 8.31 5.51
CA LYS A 85 5.90 7.72 4.48
C LYS A 85 5.16 6.68 3.63
N SER A 86 4.38 5.80 4.26
CA SER A 86 3.62 4.78 3.53
C SER A 86 2.52 5.39 2.67
N SER A 87 1.90 6.48 3.12
CA SER A 87 0.86 7.19 2.36
C SER A 87 1.46 7.96 1.18
N VAL A 88 2.60 8.64 1.37
CA VAL A 88 3.35 9.28 0.27
C VAL A 88 3.85 8.24 -0.71
N PHE A 89 4.38 7.11 -0.21
CA PHE A 89 4.79 6.01 -1.09
C PHE A 89 3.65 5.53 -1.97
N HIS A 90 2.46 5.34 -1.40
CA HIS A 90 1.29 4.89 -2.15
C HIS A 90 0.91 5.90 -3.24
N TYR A 91 0.86 7.20 -2.90
CA TYR A 91 0.59 8.27 -3.87
C TYR A 91 1.60 8.27 -5.02
N GLU A 92 2.89 8.31 -4.69
CA GLU A 92 3.96 8.33 -5.70
C GLU A 92 4.00 7.05 -6.54
N PHE A 93 3.69 5.91 -5.94
CA PHE A 93 3.60 4.65 -6.67
C PHE A 93 2.46 4.67 -7.70
N GLU A 94 1.28 5.19 -7.33
CA GLU A 94 0.16 5.37 -8.27
C GLU A 94 0.48 6.42 -9.33
N PHE A 95 1.23 7.48 -8.98
CA PHE A 95 1.71 8.48 -9.93
C PHE A 95 2.69 7.86 -10.95
N ILE A 96 3.69 7.11 -10.50
CA ILE A 96 4.66 6.44 -11.38
C ILE A 96 3.98 5.38 -12.24
N HIS A 97 3.00 4.67 -11.68
CA HIS A 97 2.25 3.59 -12.33
C HIS A 97 3.17 2.57 -13.02
N PRO A 98 4.04 1.88 -12.27
CA PRO A 98 5.21 1.20 -12.84
C PRO A 98 4.89 -0.02 -13.69
N PHE A 99 3.70 -0.58 -13.61
CA PHE A 99 3.32 -1.81 -14.30
C PHE A 99 2.27 -1.55 -15.40
N ALA A 100 2.15 -2.48 -16.35
CA ALA A 100 1.10 -2.41 -17.37
C ALA A 100 -0.30 -2.66 -16.78
N ASP A 101 -0.39 -3.49 -15.74
CA ASP A 101 -1.60 -3.77 -14.95
C ASP A 101 -1.21 -4.12 -13.51
N GLY A 102 -2.17 -4.08 -12.56
CA GLY A 102 -1.98 -4.48 -11.18
C GLY A 102 -1.40 -3.40 -10.25
N ASN A 103 -1.22 -2.16 -10.71
CA ASN A 103 -0.62 -1.08 -9.91
C ASN A 103 -1.40 -0.81 -8.62
N GLY A 104 -2.71 -0.63 -8.67
CA GLY A 104 -3.51 -0.37 -7.48
C GLY A 104 -3.42 -1.49 -6.43
N ARG A 105 -3.42 -2.76 -6.86
CA ARG A 105 -3.21 -3.91 -5.97
C ARG A 105 -1.82 -3.89 -5.35
N MET A 106 -0.80 -3.64 -6.16
CA MET A 106 0.59 -3.53 -5.69
C MET A 106 0.80 -2.35 -4.75
N GLY A 107 0.25 -1.18 -5.05
CA GLY A 107 0.37 0.02 -4.22
C GLY A 107 -0.19 -0.21 -2.81
N ARG A 108 -1.41 -0.76 -2.71
CA ARG A 108 -2.05 -1.10 -1.43
C ARG A 108 -1.28 -2.16 -0.67
N MET A 109 -0.92 -3.25 -1.33
CA MET A 109 -0.15 -4.35 -0.75
C MET A 109 1.21 -3.87 -0.24
N TRP A 110 1.92 -3.03 -1.01
CA TRP A 110 3.23 -2.52 -0.62
C TRP A 110 3.14 -1.50 0.52
N GLN A 111 2.06 -0.71 0.56
CA GLN A 111 1.77 0.15 1.71
C GLN A 111 1.57 -0.68 2.99
N THR A 112 0.82 -1.78 2.92
CA THR A 112 0.64 -2.72 4.04
C THR A 112 1.99 -3.28 4.50
N LEU A 113 2.87 -3.68 3.59
CA LEU A 113 4.21 -4.17 3.92
C LEU A 113 5.07 -3.10 4.62
N LEU A 114 5.04 -1.85 4.15
CA LEU A 114 5.74 -0.73 4.78
C LEU A 114 5.24 -0.46 6.19
N LEU A 115 3.93 -0.50 6.40
CA LEU A 115 3.31 -0.32 7.72
C LEU A 115 3.62 -1.50 8.65
N TYR A 116 3.61 -2.73 8.12
CA TYR A 116 3.96 -3.93 8.88
C TYR A 116 5.40 -3.86 9.44
N GLN A 117 6.36 -3.33 8.68
CA GLN A 117 7.73 -3.13 9.17
C GLN A 117 7.81 -2.18 10.38
N TRP A 118 6.85 -1.30 10.53
CA TRP A 118 6.74 -0.42 11.68
C TRP A 118 5.97 -1.06 12.83
N LYS A 119 4.78 -1.61 12.54
CA LYS A 119 3.92 -2.28 13.53
C LYS A 119 3.28 -3.53 12.90
N PRO A 120 3.57 -4.73 13.42
CA PRO A 120 3.06 -5.99 12.85
C PRO A 120 1.54 -6.09 12.74
N ILE A 121 0.79 -5.34 13.57
CA ILE A 121 -0.69 -5.31 13.49
C ILE A 121 -1.20 -4.94 12.09
N PHE A 122 -0.46 -4.09 11.35
CA PHE A 122 -0.86 -3.67 10.00
C PHE A 122 -0.88 -4.80 8.96
N GLY A 123 -0.21 -5.91 9.21
CA GLY A 123 -0.32 -7.10 8.36
C GLY A 123 -1.69 -7.80 8.44
N TRP A 124 -2.49 -7.47 9.45
CA TRP A 124 -3.79 -8.08 9.72
C TRP A 124 -4.97 -7.13 9.51
N LEU A 125 -4.70 -5.84 9.30
CA LEU A 125 -5.74 -4.83 9.13
C LEU A 125 -6.26 -4.83 7.68
N PRO A 126 -7.59 -4.86 7.46
CA PRO A 126 -8.18 -4.92 6.12
C PRO A 126 -8.21 -3.54 5.42
N ILE A 127 -7.11 -2.77 5.48
CA ILE A 127 -7.01 -1.43 4.90
C ILE A 127 -7.31 -1.45 3.40
N GLU A 128 -6.86 -2.48 2.69
CA GLU A 128 -7.12 -2.66 1.26
C GLU A 128 -8.62 -2.77 0.97
N THR A 129 -9.36 -3.50 1.82
CA THR A 129 -10.81 -3.67 1.69
C THR A 129 -11.50 -2.33 1.84
N LEU A 130 -11.17 -1.55 2.88
CA LEU A 130 -11.78 -0.25 3.13
C LEU A 130 -11.49 0.75 2.00
N ILE A 131 -10.26 0.79 1.47
CA ILE A 131 -9.93 1.63 0.31
C ILE A 131 -10.75 1.21 -0.92
N ARG A 132 -10.93 -0.10 -1.14
CA ARG A 132 -11.74 -0.61 -2.24
C ARG A 132 -13.22 -0.23 -2.10
N GLU A 133 -13.77 -0.26 -0.90
CA GLU A 133 -15.14 0.15 -0.62
C GLU A 133 -15.37 1.64 -0.86
N ARG A 134 -14.32 2.47 -0.68
CA ARG A 134 -14.31 3.90 -0.96
C ARG A 134 -13.67 4.25 -2.30
N GLN A 135 -13.77 3.37 -3.29
CA GLN A 135 -13.04 3.49 -4.55
C GLN A 135 -13.35 4.79 -5.32
N GLU A 136 -14.58 5.27 -5.30
CA GLU A 136 -14.94 6.53 -5.95
C GLU A 136 -14.22 7.73 -5.30
N GLU A 137 -14.19 7.76 -3.98
CA GLU A 137 -13.46 8.79 -3.24
C GLU A 137 -11.95 8.68 -3.46
N TYR A 138 -11.40 7.48 -3.43
CA TYR A 138 -10.00 7.22 -3.74
C TYR A 138 -9.57 7.83 -5.09
N TYR A 139 -10.32 7.57 -6.17
CA TYR A 139 -10.00 8.16 -7.47
C TYR A 139 -10.24 9.66 -7.53
N ARG A 140 -11.20 10.17 -6.79
CA ARG A 140 -11.45 11.62 -6.70
C ARG A 140 -10.25 12.33 -6.06
N VAL A 141 -9.80 11.86 -4.90
CA VAL A 141 -8.67 12.49 -4.18
C VAL A 141 -7.35 12.31 -4.91
N LEU A 142 -7.14 11.17 -5.59
CA LEU A 142 -5.97 10.93 -6.43
C LEU A 142 -5.90 11.96 -7.57
N GLY A 143 -7.00 12.15 -8.30
CA GLY A 143 -7.08 13.13 -9.37
C GLY A 143 -6.98 14.58 -8.89
N GLU A 144 -7.50 14.90 -7.70
CA GLU A 144 -7.37 16.21 -7.09
C GLU A 144 -5.92 16.52 -6.71
N ALA A 145 -5.24 15.55 -6.10
CA ALA A 145 -3.83 15.66 -5.72
C ALA A 145 -2.93 15.86 -6.96
N ASP A 146 -3.18 15.08 -8.01
CA ASP A 146 -2.44 15.20 -9.27
C ASP A 146 -2.64 16.59 -9.91
N HIS A 147 -3.90 17.05 -10.02
CA HIS A 147 -4.21 18.36 -10.62
C HIS A 147 -3.60 19.55 -9.85
N LYS A 148 -3.53 19.45 -8.52
CA LYS A 148 -2.96 20.50 -7.66
C LYS A 148 -1.45 20.37 -7.46
N ALA A 149 -0.84 19.28 -7.92
CA ALA A 149 0.54 18.90 -7.60
C ALA A 149 0.79 18.91 -6.07
N ASP A 150 -0.20 18.44 -5.29
CA ASP A 150 -0.20 18.45 -3.84
C ASP A 150 -0.86 17.18 -3.29
N SER A 151 -0.05 16.30 -2.74
CA SER A 151 -0.47 14.99 -2.25
C SER A 151 -1.25 15.02 -0.92
N ARG A 152 -1.39 16.17 -0.25
CA ARG A 152 -1.98 16.26 1.10
C ARG A 152 -3.38 15.65 1.17
N VAL A 153 -4.26 15.97 0.23
CA VAL A 153 -5.65 15.45 0.22
C VAL A 153 -5.68 13.92 0.11
N PHE A 154 -4.74 13.34 -0.64
CA PHE A 154 -4.63 11.88 -0.78
C PHE A 154 -4.06 11.24 0.49
N ILE A 155 -3.05 11.86 1.09
CA ILE A 155 -2.47 11.41 2.37
C ILE A 155 -3.53 11.43 3.48
N GLU A 156 -4.29 12.52 3.60
CA GLU A 156 -5.38 12.65 4.57
C GLU A 156 -6.44 11.57 4.39
N PHE A 157 -6.83 11.27 3.15
CA PHE A 157 -7.75 10.18 2.83
C PHE A 157 -7.20 8.83 3.31
N LEU A 158 -5.92 8.52 3.03
CA LEU A 158 -5.31 7.25 3.44
C LEU A 158 -5.19 7.15 4.97
N LEU A 159 -4.83 8.24 5.65
CA LEU A 159 -4.76 8.26 7.11
C LEU A 159 -6.15 8.06 7.73
N GLN A 160 -7.19 8.66 7.14
CA GLN A 160 -8.57 8.43 7.58
C GLN A 160 -9.00 6.98 7.35
N ALA A 161 -8.66 6.39 6.21
CA ALA A 161 -8.93 4.98 5.93
C ALA A 161 -8.25 4.04 6.95
N ILE A 162 -6.99 4.31 7.30
CA ILE A 162 -6.26 3.57 8.35
C ILE A 162 -6.95 3.73 9.71
N TYR A 163 -7.32 4.96 10.08
CA TYR A 163 -8.00 5.25 11.34
C TYR A 163 -9.35 4.51 11.43
N ASP A 164 -10.16 4.59 10.39
CA ASP A 164 -11.48 3.95 10.36
C ASP A 164 -11.35 2.42 10.45
N THR A 165 -10.33 1.83 9.77
CA THR A 165 -10.03 0.40 9.88
C THR A 165 -9.66 0.00 11.32
N LEU A 166 -8.86 0.82 12.01
CA LEU A 166 -8.50 0.54 13.41
C LEU A 166 -9.73 0.61 14.32
N VAL A 167 -10.59 1.61 14.15
CA VAL A 167 -11.85 1.75 14.91
C VAL A 167 -12.79 0.58 14.65
N GLU A 168 -12.93 0.13 13.40
CA GLU A 168 -13.76 -1.01 13.03
C GLU A 168 -13.26 -2.30 13.68
N VAL A 169 -11.95 -2.55 13.63
CA VAL A 169 -11.32 -3.71 14.25
C VAL A 169 -11.49 -3.69 15.78
N GLU A 170 -11.33 -2.53 16.43
CA GLU A 170 -11.56 -2.36 17.86
C GLU A 170 -13.01 -2.65 18.26
N SER A 171 -13.97 -2.24 17.41
CA SER A 171 -15.41 -2.39 17.67
C SER A 171 -15.94 -3.81 17.44
N THR A 172 -15.21 -4.65 16.71
CA THR A 172 -15.68 -5.99 16.33
C THR A 172 -15.23 -7.05 17.34
N GLU A 173 -16.15 -7.58 18.17
CA GLU A 173 -15.86 -8.69 19.13
C GLU A 173 -15.30 -9.95 18.45
N GLN A 174 -15.58 -10.19 17.18
CA GLN A 174 -15.09 -11.33 16.41
C GLN A 174 -13.56 -11.30 16.22
N VAL A 175 -12.93 -10.13 16.21
CA VAL A 175 -11.47 -10.00 16.12
C VAL A 175 -10.79 -10.39 17.43
N ARG A 176 -11.44 -10.21 18.59
CA ARG A 176 -10.92 -10.66 19.90
C ARG A 176 -10.73 -12.18 19.96
N VAL A 177 -11.56 -12.94 19.26
CA VAL A 177 -11.52 -14.42 19.26
C VAL A 177 -10.48 -14.97 18.28
N GLN A 178 -10.18 -14.26 17.19
CA GLN A 178 -9.22 -14.69 16.15
C GLN A 178 -7.80 -14.13 16.33
N VAL A 179 -7.65 -13.17 17.23
CA VAL A 179 -6.33 -12.63 17.58
C VAL A 179 -5.55 -13.73 18.31
N SER A 180 -4.57 -14.33 17.61
CA SER A 180 -3.70 -15.34 18.22
C SER A 180 -3.08 -14.81 19.51
N GLU A 181 -2.74 -15.71 20.47
CA GLU A 181 -2.06 -15.34 21.72
C GLU A 181 -0.87 -14.39 21.55
N GLN A 182 -0.22 -14.39 20.38
CA GLN A 182 0.88 -13.49 20.05
C GLN A 182 0.43 -12.03 19.87
N VAL A 183 -0.75 -11.81 19.30
CA VAL A 183 -1.30 -10.43 19.13
C VAL A 183 -1.82 -9.92 20.46
N GLN A 184 -2.41 -10.81 21.29
CA GLN A 184 -2.81 -10.45 22.66
C GLN A 184 -1.59 -10.05 23.49
N ARG A 185 -0.47 -10.79 23.40
CA ARG A 185 0.80 -10.42 24.05
C ARG A 185 1.38 -9.10 23.57
N LEU A 186 1.17 -8.74 22.28
CA LEU A 186 1.59 -7.44 21.73
C LEU A 186 0.72 -6.30 22.26
N LEU A 187 -0.59 -6.51 22.37
CA LEU A 187 -1.52 -5.53 22.97
C LEU A 187 -1.19 -5.32 24.45
N ASP A 188 -0.98 -6.38 25.19
CA ASP A 188 -0.59 -6.34 26.62
C ASP A 188 0.77 -5.62 26.80
N ALA A 189 1.73 -5.83 25.88
CA ALA A 189 3.01 -5.14 25.91
C ALA A 189 2.88 -3.64 25.60
N LEU A 190 1.99 -3.26 24.69
CA LEU A 190 1.71 -1.85 24.37
C LEU A 190 1.00 -1.13 25.52
N GLU A 191 0.07 -1.78 26.22
CA GLU A 191 -0.57 -1.24 27.43
C GLU A 191 0.46 -1.05 28.57
N ASN A 192 1.38 -2.00 28.74
CA ASN A 192 2.42 -1.91 29.75
C ASN A 192 3.50 -0.84 29.44
N ASP A 193 3.85 -0.62 28.17
CA ASP A 193 4.81 0.43 27.76
C ASP A 193 4.22 1.85 27.94
N THR A 194 2.91 2.01 27.81
CA THR A 194 2.26 3.31 28.07
C THR A 194 2.17 3.66 29.55
N LEU A 195 2.29 2.68 30.44
CA LEU A 195 2.28 2.87 31.90
C LEU A 195 3.67 3.13 32.50
N THR A 196 4.75 2.86 31.76
CA THR A 196 6.15 3.05 32.22
C THR A 196 6.77 4.40 31.83
N THR A 197 6.06 5.25 31.10
CA THR A 197 6.48 6.62 30.77
C THR A 197 5.78 7.66 31.70
N LYS A 198 6.03 7.54 33.01
CA LYS A 198 5.78 8.61 34.00
C LYS A 198 7.02 8.88 34.82
#